data_590d294d492976f58a1083784b72d8ab
#
_entry.id   590d294d492976f58a1083784b72d8ab
#
_cell.length_a   1.000
_cell.length_b   1.000
_cell.length_c   1.000
_cell.angle_alpha   90.00
_cell.angle_beta   90.00
_cell.angle_gamma   90.00
#
_symmetry.space_group_name_H-M   'P 1'
#
loop_
_entity.id
_entity.type
_entity.pdbx_description
1 polymer ?
#
loop_
_entity_poly.entity_id
_entity_poly.type
_entity_poly.pdbx_seq_one_letter_code
_entity_poly.pdbx_strand_id
1 'polypeptide(L)'
;VKTRLRQRLGPIEIGAKLGLPASTVHAVLTRCHLNRLTHIDRATGEQPRRYEHARPGDLIHVDVKKLGRVPDGGGHRYVGRAQGEQNRIATVKAGHATRNSTHAPRLGTCYLHTVIDDHSRVAYVEAHDDEKKETAAAVLRNAVAWFAARGVSVQRVLSDNGSAYKSHHWRDTCAELGIVHKRTR
;
A
#
# COMPACT_ATOMS: atom_id res chain seq x y z
N VAL A 1 12.41 -10.13 29.40
CA VAL A 1 11.69 -10.43 28.15
C VAL A 1 10.17 -10.40 28.39
N LYS A 2 9.61 -11.27 29.26
CA LYS A 2 8.13 -11.34 29.52
C LYS A 2 7.51 -9.98 29.84
N THR A 3 8.16 -9.16 30.68
CA THR A 3 7.68 -7.82 31.04
C THR A 3 7.65 -6.89 29.83
N ARG A 4 8.65 -6.94 28.97
CA ARG A 4 8.71 -6.18 27.72
C ARG A 4 7.56 -6.53 26.78
N LEU A 5 7.31 -7.80 26.56
CA LEU A 5 6.25 -8.29 25.66
C LEU A 5 4.84 -7.99 26.20
N ARG A 6 4.60 -8.22 27.51
CA ARG A 6 3.27 -8.02 28.12
C ARG A 6 2.94 -6.56 28.42
N GLN A 7 3.91 -5.79 28.92
CA GLN A 7 3.67 -4.44 29.45
C GLN A 7 4.27 -3.35 28.56
N ARG A 8 5.07 -3.71 27.55
CA ARG A 8 5.68 -2.79 26.57
C ARG A 8 6.53 -1.68 27.19
N LEU A 9 7.06 -1.94 28.38
CA LEU A 9 7.87 -1.00 29.13
C LEU A 9 9.27 -0.86 28.53
N GLY A 10 9.90 0.31 28.71
CA GLY A 10 11.28 0.58 28.34
C GLY A 10 12.29 -0.07 29.28
N PRO A 11 13.60 -0.09 28.92
CA PRO A 11 14.65 -0.66 29.79
C PRO A 11 14.71 -0.03 31.17
N ILE A 12 14.46 1.29 31.27
CA ILE A 12 14.49 2.04 32.54
C ILE A 12 13.33 1.58 33.45
N GLU A 13 12.12 1.53 32.92
CA GLU A 13 10.92 1.13 33.66
C GLU A 13 10.99 -0.34 34.11
N ILE A 14 11.49 -1.22 33.22
CA ILE A 14 11.72 -2.63 33.54
C ILE A 14 12.79 -2.78 34.62
N GLY A 15 13.86 -1.99 34.52
CA GLY A 15 14.95 -1.96 35.50
C GLY A 15 14.44 -1.57 36.88
N ALA A 16 13.69 -0.47 36.96
CA ALA A 16 13.06 -0.01 38.20
C ALA A 16 12.14 -1.07 38.81
N LYS A 17 11.32 -1.74 37.97
CA LYS A 17 10.36 -2.76 38.42
C LYS A 17 11.01 -4.05 38.93
N LEU A 18 12.18 -4.41 38.36
CA LEU A 18 12.87 -5.68 38.70
C LEU A 18 14.10 -5.50 39.59
N GLY A 19 14.43 -4.26 40.00
CA GLY A 19 15.63 -3.98 40.76
C GLY A 19 16.91 -4.21 39.98
N LEU A 20 16.90 -4.05 38.65
CA LEU A 20 18.03 -4.30 37.78
C LEU A 20 18.52 -3.01 37.09
N PRO A 21 19.85 -2.87 36.85
CA PRO A 21 20.36 -1.75 36.06
C PRO A 21 19.72 -1.71 34.67
N ALA A 22 19.31 -0.51 34.24
CA ALA A 22 18.69 -0.32 32.91
C ALA A 22 19.60 -0.77 31.76
N SER A 23 20.92 -0.62 31.91
CA SER A 23 21.93 -1.11 30.94
C SER A 23 21.89 -2.65 30.78
N THR A 24 21.78 -3.38 31.89
CA THR A 24 21.63 -4.84 31.88
C THR A 24 20.35 -5.26 31.18
N VAL A 25 19.22 -4.57 31.49
CA VAL A 25 17.94 -4.84 30.81
C VAL A 25 18.05 -4.53 29.32
N HIS A 26 18.68 -3.41 28.95
CA HIS A 26 18.90 -3.07 27.53
C HIS A 26 19.73 -4.11 26.81
N ALA A 27 20.84 -4.57 27.38
CA ALA A 27 21.68 -5.61 26.80
C ALA A 27 20.92 -6.93 26.56
N VAL A 28 20.07 -7.35 27.53
CA VAL A 28 19.22 -8.54 27.37
C VAL A 28 18.19 -8.32 26.25
N LEU A 29 17.53 -7.16 26.21
CA LEU A 29 16.55 -6.86 25.17
C LEU A 29 17.19 -6.79 23.76
N THR A 30 18.41 -6.27 23.67
CA THR A 30 19.17 -6.24 22.40
C THR A 30 19.49 -7.64 21.90
N ARG A 31 19.97 -8.53 22.76
CA ARG A 31 20.22 -9.95 22.40
C ARG A 31 18.96 -10.67 21.94
N CYS A 32 17.79 -10.28 22.49
CA CYS A 32 16.50 -10.84 22.11
C CYS A 32 15.82 -10.09 20.95
N HIS A 33 16.46 -9.13 20.30
CA HIS A 33 15.88 -8.26 19.26
C HIS A 33 14.58 -7.53 19.70
N LEU A 34 14.50 -7.16 20.99
CA LEU A 34 13.35 -6.48 21.60
C LEU A 34 13.69 -5.09 22.15
N ASN A 35 14.88 -4.57 21.83
CA ASN A 35 15.38 -3.27 22.32
C ASN A 35 14.57 -2.09 21.77
N ARG A 36 13.99 -2.20 20.56
CA ARG A 36 13.13 -1.17 19.95
C ARG A 36 11.67 -1.60 19.97
N LEU A 37 10.75 -0.65 20.16
CA LEU A 37 9.31 -0.91 20.07
C LEU A 37 8.85 -1.28 18.65
N THR A 38 9.63 -0.90 17.64
CA THR A 38 9.41 -1.30 16.23
C THR A 38 9.60 -2.81 16.00
N HIS A 39 10.25 -3.51 16.93
CA HIS A 39 10.42 -4.96 16.88
C HIS A 39 9.25 -5.72 17.51
N ILE A 40 8.18 -5.03 17.91
CA ILE A 40 7.02 -5.63 18.56
C ILE A 40 5.77 -4.99 17.97
N ASP A 41 4.83 -5.83 17.54
CA ASP A 41 3.49 -5.37 17.20
C ASP A 41 2.84 -4.75 18.44
N ARG A 42 2.38 -3.50 18.35
CA ARG A 42 1.82 -2.77 19.49
C ARG A 42 0.48 -3.33 19.94
N ALA A 43 -0.28 -3.96 19.06
CA ALA A 43 -1.58 -4.52 19.38
C ALA A 43 -1.46 -5.87 20.07
N THR A 44 -0.65 -6.78 19.52
CA THR A 44 -0.53 -8.17 20.00
C THR A 44 0.63 -8.39 20.96
N GLY A 45 1.69 -7.57 20.91
CA GLY A 45 2.93 -7.76 21.66
C GLY A 45 3.85 -8.82 21.06
N GLU A 46 3.50 -9.38 19.90
CA GLU A 46 4.30 -10.36 19.19
C GLU A 46 5.39 -9.69 18.34
N GLN A 47 6.44 -10.43 18.02
CA GLN A 47 7.43 -9.96 17.04
C GLN A 47 6.75 -9.91 15.67
N PRO A 48 6.86 -8.78 14.92
CA PRO A 48 6.37 -8.73 13.56
C PRO A 48 7.02 -9.84 12.75
N ARG A 49 6.22 -10.76 12.29
CA ARG A 49 6.68 -11.77 11.35
C ARG A 49 6.85 -11.09 10.00
N ARG A 50 8.08 -10.93 9.53
CA ARG A 50 8.32 -10.57 8.13
C ARG A 50 8.03 -11.80 7.30
N TYR A 51 6.91 -11.80 6.62
CA TYR A 51 6.68 -12.72 5.52
C TYR A 51 7.32 -12.11 4.28
N GLU A 52 8.43 -12.65 3.88
CA GLU A 52 9.09 -12.30 2.65
C GLU A 52 9.20 -13.57 1.83
N HIS A 53 8.66 -13.59 0.62
CA HIS A 53 8.77 -14.73 -0.26
C HIS A 53 10.22 -14.88 -0.72
N ALA A 54 10.63 -16.12 -1.00
CA ALA A 54 12.04 -16.46 -1.24
C ALA A 54 12.58 -15.89 -2.56
N ARG A 55 11.71 -15.67 -3.55
CA ARG A 55 12.12 -15.25 -4.90
C ARG A 55 11.21 -14.15 -5.44
N PRO A 56 11.74 -13.24 -6.28
CA PRO A 56 10.91 -12.29 -7.02
C PRO A 56 9.85 -13.04 -7.85
N GLY A 57 8.62 -12.53 -7.83
CA GLY A 57 7.49 -13.11 -8.55
C GLY A 57 6.73 -14.21 -7.81
N ASP A 58 7.25 -14.76 -6.71
CA ASP A 58 6.52 -15.75 -5.90
C ASP A 58 5.17 -15.21 -5.42
N LEU A 59 5.09 -13.93 -5.12
CA LEU A 59 3.87 -13.20 -4.77
C LEU A 59 3.99 -11.73 -5.17
N ILE A 60 2.98 -11.24 -5.88
CA ILE A 60 2.77 -9.79 -6.07
C ILE A 60 1.53 -9.34 -5.31
N HIS A 61 1.56 -8.11 -4.80
CA HIS A 61 0.43 -7.45 -4.16
C HIS A 61 -0.18 -6.45 -5.13
N VAL A 62 -1.50 -6.40 -5.22
CA VAL A 62 -2.22 -5.41 -6.02
C VAL A 62 -3.11 -4.56 -5.13
N ASP A 63 -3.10 -3.26 -5.36
CA ASP A 63 -3.91 -2.28 -4.64
C ASP A 63 -4.25 -1.09 -5.52
N VAL A 64 -5.30 -0.33 -5.16
CA VAL A 64 -5.70 0.90 -5.84
C VAL A 64 -5.73 2.05 -4.86
N LYS A 65 -4.87 3.04 -5.08
CA LYS A 65 -4.85 4.28 -4.32
C LYS A 65 -5.64 5.38 -5.02
N LYS A 66 -6.64 5.93 -4.34
CA LYS A 66 -7.44 7.06 -4.85
C LYS A 66 -6.78 8.38 -4.45
N LEU A 67 -6.46 9.20 -5.43
CA LEU A 67 -5.89 10.54 -5.24
C LEU A 67 -6.80 11.58 -5.87
N GLY A 68 -7.15 12.62 -5.10
CA GLY A 68 -7.83 13.79 -5.68
C GLY A 68 -6.90 14.51 -6.66
N ARG A 69 -7.39 14.88 -7.83
CA ARG A 69 -6.64 15.67 -8.80
C ARG A 69 -6.44 17.09 -8.28
N VAL A 70 -5.26 17.63 -8.55
CA VAL A 70 -4.91 19.01 -8.22
C VAL A 70 -5.11 19.86 -9.47
N PRO A 71 -5.69 21.09 -9.36
CA PRO A 71 -5.84 21.96 -10.51
C PRO A 71 -4.50 22.40 -11.08
N ASP A 72 -4.48 22.69 -12.38
CA ASP A 72 -3.32 23.30 -13.03
C ASP A 72 -2.96 24.62 -12.35
N GLY A 73 -1.69 24.85 -12.10
CA GLY A 73 -1.23 26.01 -11.32
C GLY A 73 -1.28 25.84 -9.79
N GLY A 74 -1.72 24.66 -9.30
CA GLY A 74 -1.70 24.31 -7.88
C GLY A 74 -3.04 24.50 -7.15
N GLY A 75 -3.27 23.67 -6.15
CA GLY A 75 -4.45 23.69 -5.30
C GLY A 75 -4.29 24.63 -4.08
N HIS A 76 -5.40 24.85 -3.36
CA HIS A 76 -5.50 25.79 -2.25
C HIS A 76 -4.45 25.63 -1.14
N ARG A 77 -3.91 24.43 -0.93
CA ARG A 77 -2.84 24.16 0.04
C ARG A 77 -1.49 24.76 -0.35
N TYR A 78 -1.27 24.96 -1.64
CA TYR A 78 -0.01 25.45 -2.20
C TYR A 78 -0.04 26.96 -2.47
N VAL A 79 -1.13 27.44 -3.09
CA VAL A 79 -1.23 28.81 -3.60
C VAL A 79 -2.25 29.66 -2.82
N GLY A 80 -2.82 29.14 -1.74
CA GLY A 80 -3.87 29.82 -0.98
C GLY A 80 -5.26 29.65 -1.58
N ARG A 81 -6.32 29.99 -0.79
CA ARG A 81 -7.72 29.72 -1.16
C ARG A 81 -8.17 30.47 -2.42
N ALA A 82 -7.87 31.76 -2.51
CA ALA A 82 -8.33 32.56 -3.63
C ALA A 82 -7.71 32.12 -4.96
N GLN A 83 -6.40 31.98 -5.01
CA GLN A 83 -5.68 31.50 -6.20
C GLN A 83 -6.03 30.06 -6.54
N GLY A 84 -6.13 29.19 -5.53
CA GLY A 84 -6.51 27.79 -5.74
C GLY A 84 -7.89 27.62 -6.33
N GLU A 85 -8.86 28.49 -5.97
CA GLU A 85 -10.20 28.49 -6.57
C GLU A 85 -10.18 29.01 -8.02
N GLN A 86 -9.39 30.05 -8.31
CA GLN A 86 -9.19 30.52 -9.69
C GLN A 86 -8.59 29.44 -10.58
N ASN A 87 -7.55 28.75 -10.08
CA ASN A 87 -6.92 27.64 -10.79
C ASN A 87 -7.92 26.50 -11.05
N ARG A 88 -8.75 26.16 -10.05
CA ARG A 88 -9.80 25.15 -10.19
C ARG A 88 -10.79 25.53 -11.30
N ILE A 89 -11.28 26.75 -11.30
CA ILE A 89 -12.21 27.26 -12.32
C ILE A 89 -11.56 27.21 -13.71
N ALA A 90 -10.31 27.65 -13.83
CA ALA A 90 -9.57 27.62 -15.09
C ALA A 90 -9.40 26.19 -15.62
N THR A 91 -8.98 25.24 -14.76
CA THR A 91 -8.80 23.83 -15.14
C THR A 91 -10.13 23.19 -15.57
N VAL A 92 -11.23 23.53 -14.89
CA VAL A 92 -12.57 23.07 -15.25
C VAL A 92 -12.98 23.61 -16.64
N LYS A 93 -12.77 24.90 -16.90
CA LYS A 93 -13.04 25.53 -18.20
C LYS A 93 -12.22 24.94 -19.33
N ALA A 94 -10.98 24.53 -19.06
CA ALA A 94 -10.11 23.87 -20.02
C ALA A 94 -10.53 22.41 -20.36
N GLY A 95 -11.62 21.90 -19.77
CA GLY A 95 -12.14 20.56 -20.06
C GLY A 95 -11.47 19.40 -19.33
N HIS A 96 -10.59 19.69 -18.37
CA HIS A 96 -9.91 18.67 -17.55
C HIS A 96 -10.74 18.19 -16.34
N ALA A 97 -12.06 18.44 -16.33
CA ALA A 97 -12.94 18.09 -15.24
C ALA A 97 -14.11 17.24 -15.70
N THR A 98 -14.51 16.29 -14.89
CA THR A 98 -15.73 15.51 -15.09
C THR A 98 -16.92 16.18 -14.39
N ARG A 99 -18.10 16.15 -15.00
CA ARG A 99 -19.37 16.52 -14.34
C ARG A 99 -19.78 15.42 -13.39
N ASN A 100 -20.17 15.79 -12.17
CA ASN A 100 -20.82 14.87 -11.24
C ASN A 100 -22.36 14.99 -11.31
N SER A 101 -23.06 14.11 -10.60
CA SER A 101 -24.55 14.08 -10.53
C SER A 101 -25.19 15.36 -9.97
N THR A 102 -24.44 16.23 -9.31
CA THR A 102 -24.90 17.50 -8.72
C THR A 102 -24.57 18.72 -9.57
N HIS A 103 -24.19 18.53 -10.84
CA HIS A 103 -23.82 19.56 -11.80
C HIS A 103 -22.62 20.45 -11.41
N ALA A 104 -22.00 20.21 -10.26
CA ALA A 104 -20.76 20.91 -9.89
C ALA A 104 -19.58 20.21 -10.56
N PRO A 105 -18.80 20.88 -11.43
CA PRO A 105 -17.63 20.27 -12.04
C PRO A 105 -16.58 20.00 -10.95
N ARG A 106 -16.09 18.76 -10.90
CA ARG A 106 -15.01 18.35 -10.01
C ARG A 106 -13.81 17.91 -10.85
N LEU A 107 -12.63 18.18 -10.36
CA LEU A 107 -11.38 17.73 -10.98
C LEU A 107 -11.27 16.20 -11.02
N GLY A 108 -12.13 15.51 -10.26
CA GLY A 108 -12.20 14.06 -10.22
C GLY A 108 -11.12 13.42 -9.37
N THR A 109 -11.02 12.11 -9.54
CA THR A 109 -10.08 11.25 -8.82
C THR A 109 -9.17 10.56 -9.84
N CYS A 110 -7.90 10.48 -9.53
CA CYS A 110 -6.95 9.61 -10.21
C CYS A 110 -6.82 8.32 -9.40
N TYR A 111 -6.87 7.18 -10.05
CA TYR A 111 -6.73 5.87 -9.46
C TYR A 111 -5.34 5.31 -9.81
N LEU A 112 -4.46 5.24 -8.82
CA LEU A 112 -3.16 4.61 -8.98
C LEU A 112 -3.29 3.12 -8.70
N HIS A 113 -3.24 2.33 -9.76
CA HIS A 113 -3.16 0.88 -9.68
C HIS A 113 -1.71 0.50 -9.46
N THR A 114 -1.43 -0.14 -8.35
CA THR A 114 -0.08 -0.49 -7.93
C THR A 114 0.06 -2.01 -7.85
N VAL A 115 1.13 -2.53 -8.40
CA VAL A 115 1.51 -3.94 -8.35
C VAL A 115 2.92 -4.04 -7.77
N ILE A 116 3.06 -4.62 -6.58
CA ILE A 116 4.32 -4.67 -5.83
C ILE A 116 4.77 -6.11 -5.67
N ASP A 117 5.99 -6.43 -6.05
CA ASP A 117 6.60 -7.71 -5.74
C ASP A 117 6.98 -7.81 -4.25
N ASP A 118 6.55 -8.89 -3.60
CA ASP A 118 6.74 -9.08 -2.16
C ASP A 118 8.22 -9.24 -1.78
N HIS A 119 9.03 -9.86 -2.62
CA HIS A 119 10.45 -10.09 -2.37
C HIS A 119 11.29 -8.84 -2.61
N SER A 120 11.27 -8.31 -3.83
CA SER A 120 12.14 -7.20 -4.26
C SER A 120 11.64 -5.84 -3.82
N ARG A 121 10.35 -5.71 -3.45
CA ARG A 121 9.64 -4.45 -3.19
C ARG A 121 9.56 -3.51 -4.40
N VAL A 122 9.91 -4.02 -5.57
CA VAL A 122 9.76 -3.27 -6.82
C VAL A 122 8.29 -3.13 -7.15
N ALA A 123 7.88 -1.92 -7.50
CA ALA A 123 6.51 -1.58 -7.81
C ALA A 123 6.35 -1.21 -9.29
N TYR A 124 5.31 -1.75 -9.93
CA TYR A 124 4.76 -1.28 -11.19
C TYR A 124 3.49 -0.47 -10.89
N VAL A 125 3.37 0.72 -11.48
CA VAL A 125 2.25 1.63 -11.19
C VAL A 125 1.69 2.21 -12.47
N GLU A 126 0.37 2.21 -12.60
CA GLU A 126 -0.35 2.93 -13.63
C GLU A 126 -1.38 3.88 -13.03
N ALA A 127 -1.58 5.03 -13.68
CA ALA A 127 -2.60 6.00 -13.34
C ALA A 127 -3.79 5.89 -14.30
N HIS A 128 -4.98 5.68 -13.74
CA HIS A 128 -6.23 5.53 -14.51
C HIS A 128 -7.33 6.42 -13.96
N ASP A 129 -8.42 6.53 -14.72
CA ASP A 129 -9.60 7.32 -14.35
C ASP A 129 -10.63 6.53 -13.56
N ASP A 130 -10.44 5.21 -13.41
CA ASP A 130 -11.36 4.33 -12.68
C ASP A 130 -10.63 3.15 -12.02
N GLU A 131 -11.39 2.40 -11.20
CA GLU A 131 -10.98 1.15 -10.54
C GLU A 131 -11.82 -0.04 -11.01
N LYS A 132 -12.31 -0.01 -12.24
CA LYS A 132 -13.15 -1.07 -12.78
C LYS A 132 -12.38 -2.37 -12.96
N LYS A 133 -13.12 -3.48 -13.05
CA LYS A 133 -12.54 -4.81 -13.23
C LYS A 133 -11.72 -4.94 -14.51
N GLU A 134 -12.17 -4.27 -15.59
CA GLU A 134 -11.48 -4.24 -16.87
C GLU A 134 -10.13 -3.55 -16.77
N THR A 135 -10.09 -2.38 -16.10
CA THR A 135 -8.88 -1.62 -15.86
C THR A 135 -7.91 -2.39 -14.97
N ALA A 136 -8.40 -2.95 -13.85
CA ALA A 136 -7.58 -3.74 -12.95
C ALA A 136 -6.95 -4.96 -13.68
N ALA A 137 -7.72 -5.65 -14.52
CA ALA A 137 -7.24 -6.79 -15.32
C ALA A 137 -6.19 -6.36 -16.36
N ALA A 138 -6.40 -5.23 -17.02
CA ALA A 138 -5.42 -4.69 -17.98
C ALA A 138 -4.10 -4.35 -17.28
N VAL A 139 -4.17 -3.67 -16.13
CA VAL A 139 -2.99 -3.36 -15.31
C VAL A 139 -2.24 -4.63 -14.87
N LEU A 140 -2.96 -5.69 -14.49
CA LEU A 140 -2.32 -6.97 -14.14
C LEU A 140 -1.55 -7.54 -15.33
N ARG A 141 -2.15 -7.58 -16.53
CA ARG A 141 -1.47 -8.06 -17.74
C ARG A 141 -0.20 -7.26 -18.04
N ASN A 142 -0.31 -5.93 -17.99
CA ASN A 142 0.83 -5.03 -18.24
C ASN A 142 1.93 -5.22 -17.20
N ALA A 143 1.58 -5.33 -15.92
CA ALA A 143 2.53 -5.57 -14.84
C ALA A 143 3.24 -6.91 -15.02
N VAL A 144 2.51 -8.00 -15.31
CA VAL A 144 3.10 -9.32 -15.55
C VAL A 144 4.07 -9.30 -16.72
N ALA A 145 3.69 -8.66 -17.84
CA ALA A 145 4.57 -8.48 -18.99
C ALA A 145 5.82 -7.65 -18.63
N TRP A 146 5.66 -6.59 -17.83
CA TRP A 146 6.74 -5.74 -17.36
C TRP A 146 7.73 -6.49 -16.46
N PHE A 147 7.23 -7.32 -15.53
CA PHE A 147 8.05 -8.19 -14.69
C PHE A 147 8.76 -9.27 -15.52
N ALA A 148 8.05 -9.91 -16.46
CA ALA A 148 8.60 -10.93 -17.34
C ALA A 148 9.76 -10.39 -18.20
N ALA A 149 9.64 -9.16 -18.72
CA ALA A 149 10.72 -8.48 -19.46
C ALA A 149 12.00 -8.25 -18.62
N ARG A 150 11.88 -8.39 -17.27
CA ARG A 150 12.98 -8.30 -16.30
C ARG A 150 13.41 -9.65 -15.72
N GLY A 151 12.96 -10.74 -16.34
CA GLY A 151 13.28 -12.10 -15.92
C GLY A 151 12.52 -12.59 -14.68
N VAL A 152 11.45 -11.90 -14.28
CA VAL A 152 10.63 -12.26 -13.12
C VAL A 152 9.33 -12.88 -13.58
N SER A 153 9.12 -14.17 -13.24
CA SER A 153 7.88 -14.90 -13.53
C SER A 153 6.93 -14.81 -12.34
N VAL A 154 5.75 -14.20 -12.54
CA VAL A 154 4.75 -14.03 -11.48
C VAL A 154 3.95 -15.30 -11.29
N GLN A 155 3.91 -15.85 -10.07
CA GLN A 155 3.18 -17.07 -9.75
C GLN A 155 1.87 -16.82 -9.01
N ARG A 156 1.84 -15.83 -8.11
CA ARG A 156 0.68 -15.56 -7.25
C ARG A 156 0.41 -14.07 -7.17
N VAL A 157 -0.87 -13.72 -7.07
CA VAL A 157 -1.31 -12.34 -6.81
C VAL A 157 -2.17 -12.29 -5.55
N LEU A 158 -1.88 -11.36 -4.65
CA LEU A 158 -2.67 -11.05 -3.47
C LEU A 158 -3.40 -9.72 -3.66
N SER A 159 -4.72 -9.72 -3.50
CA SER A 159 -5.55 -8.53 -3.49
C SER A 159 -6.35 -8.40 -2.20
N ASP A 160 -6.93 -7.25 -1.98
CA ASP A 160 -8.01 -7.07 -1.02
C ASP A 160 -9.33 -7.72 -1.53
N ASN A 161 -10.43 -7.44 -0.82
CA ASN A 161 -11.77 -7.91 -1.18
C ASN A 161 -12.55 -6.89 -2.02
N GLY A 162 -11.89 -5.99 -2.76
CA GLY A 162 -12.51 -5.04 -3.68
C GLY A 162 -13.35 -5.72 -4.77
N SER A 163 -14.38 -5.02 -5.24
CA SER A 163 -15.33 -5.56 -6.23
C SER A 163 -14.67 -5.97 -7.54
N ALA A 164 -13.66 -5.23 -7.99
CA ALA A 164 -12.90 -5.54 -9.19
C ALA A 164 -12.22 -6.90 -9.09
N TYR A 165 -11.59 -7.19 -7.95
CA TYR A 165 -10.85 -8.42 -7.68
C TYR A 165 -11.74 -9.64 -7.37
N LYS A 166 -13.02 -9.42 -7.04
CA LYS A 166 -14.02 -10.50 -6.88
C LYS A 166 -14.69 -10.90 -8.18
N SER A 167 -14.48 -10.15 -9.26
CA SER A 167 -15.15 -10.35 -10.53
C SER A 167 -14.70 -11.63 -11.23
N HIS A 168 -15.59 -12.19 -12.04
CA HIS A 168 -15.24 -13.30 -12.93
C HIS A 168 -14.14 -12.90 -13.92
N HIS A 169 -14.21 -11.67 -14.44
CA HIS A 169 -13.20 -11.14 -15.36
C HIS A 169 -11.78 -11.16 -14.78
N TRP A 170 -11.62 -10.76 -13.51
CA TRP A 170 -10.33 -10.83 -12.81
C TRP A 170 -9.86 -12.28 -12.64
N ARG A 171 -10.75 -13.17 -12.20
CA ARG A 171 -10.45 -14.59 -12.03
C ARG A 171 -9.97 -15.22 -13.34
N ASP A 172 -10.70 -14.93 -14.43
CA ASP A 172 -10.41 -15.50 -15.76
C ASP A 172 -9.08 -14.94 -16.29
N THR A 173 -8.78 -13.65 -16.05
CA THR A 173 -7.47 -13.04 -16.33
C THR A 173 -6.33 -13.71 -15.56
N CYS A 174 -6.52 -13.99 -14.27
CA CYS A 174 -5.51 -14.71 -13.50
C CYS A 174 -5.27 -16.13 -14.04
N ALA A 175 -6.34 -16.83 -14.41
CA ALA A 175 -6.24 -18.17 -15.01
C ALA A 175 -5.52 -18.14 -16.37
N GLU A 176 -5.84 -17.18 -17.23
CA GLU A 176 -5.19 -16.93 -18.52
C GLU A 176 -3.67 -16.72 -18.37
N LEU A 177 -3.28 -15.95 -17.35
CA LEU A 177 -1.88 -15.68 -17.03
C LEU A 177 -1.16 -16.80 -16.26
N GLY A 178 -1.87 -17.87 -15.88
CA GLY A 178 -1.33 -18.95 -15.06
C GLY A 178 -1.02 -18.55 -13.61
N ILE A 179 -1.67 -17.50 -13.09
CA ILE A 179 -1.39 -16.90 -11.78
C ILE A 179 -2.45 -17.35 -10.76
N VAL A 180 -2.00 -17.78 -9.58
CA VAL A 180 -2.91 -18.15 -8.49
C VAL A 180 -3.36 -16.89 -7.74
N HIS A 181 -4.65 -16.59 -7.78
CA HIS A 181 -5.23 -15.46 -7.03
C HIS A 181 -5.47 -15.82 -5.56
N LYS A 182 -4.97 -14.98 -4.66
CA LYS A 182 -5.25 -15.01 -3.22
C LYS A 182 -5.88 -13.70 -2.78
N ARG A 183 -6.71 -13.74 -1.75
CA ARG A 183 -7.34 -12.55 -1.16
C ARG A 183 -6.99 -12.45 0.31
N THR A 184 -6.89 -11.23 0.81
CA THR A 184 -6.77 -10.97 2.25
C THR A 184 -8.02 -11.48 2.98
N ARG A 185 -7.84 -11.95 4.22
CA ARG A 185 -8.94 -12.40 5.09
C ARG A 185 -9.65 -11.23 5.75
#